data_fb336d93b677dd30db391c53fd4e0fac
#
_entry.id   fb336d93b677dd30db391c53fd4e0fac
#
_cell.length_a   1.000
_cell.length_b   1.000
_cell.length_c   1.000
_cell.angle_alpha   90.00
_cell.angle_beta   90.00
_cell.angle_gamma   90.00
#
_symmetry.space_group_name_H-M   'P 1'
#
loop_
_entity.id
_entity.type
_entity.pdbx_description
1 polymer ?
#
loop_
_entity_poly.entity_id
_entity_poly.type
_entity_poly.pdbx_seq_one_letter_code
_entity_poly.pdbx_strand_id
1 'polypeptide(L)'
;DFPLIVDWFADLDAQDPTSEGDAVVWAFPRTRDRGDPTAEREYLERVRLDVGQGLNISEDRVHLRARGRQRDGSGQRQQYVRMEHKNQRKVVQEYGVQFEINLSDYLDVGLFLDHRVLRREISERIAGRSLLNLFAYTGAFSVHARVGGASRTTTVDLSKTYLEWYQRNCTLNALAEDHRHICIQDDCLQFLEDGPQPGELYDTIVLDPPTFSNSKRMRDTFSVGRDHAYLIECASSFMTTGGELFFSTNDRGFELDEERLPTHLEWKE
;
A
#
# COMPACT_ATOMS: atom_id res chain seq x y z
N ASP A 1 -3.16 -0.19 26.91
CA ASP A 1 -2.96 -0.09 25.44
C ASP A 1 -2.09 -1.24 25.00
N PHE A 2 -2.62 -2.15 24.19
CA PHE A 2 -1.84 -3.18 23.54
C PHE A 2 -1.25 -2.61 22.27
N PRO A 3 0.07 -2.51 22.12
CA PRO A 3 0.70 -1.97 20.94
C PRO A 3 0.77 -3.02 19.82
N LEU A 4 -0.41 -3.54 19.44
CA LEU A 4 -0.54 -4.58 18.43
C LEU A 4 -1.60 -4.19 17.40
N ILE A 5 -1.32 -4.54 16.14
CA ILE A 5 -2.30 -4.60 15.06
C ILE A 5 -2.26 -6.02 14.52
N VAL A 6 -3.42 -6.62 14.27
CA VAL A 6 -3.53 -7.97 13.72
C VAL A 6 -4.30 -7.88 12.41
N ASP A 7 -3.63 -8.22 11.32
CA ASP A 7 -4.22 -8.37 10.00
C ASP A 7 -4.53 -9.84 9.77
N TRP A 8 -5.77 -10.16 9.40
CA TRP A 8 -6.22 -11.51 9.13
C TRP A 8 -6.34 -11.77 7.63
N PHE A 9 -5.71 -12.85 7.18
CA PHE A 9 -5.73 -13.29 5.79
C PHE A 9 -6.30 -14.71 5.71
N ALA A 10 -7.60 -14.83 5.42
CA ALA A 10 -8.25 -16.12 5.24
C ALA A 10 -7.63 -16.94 4.11
N ASP A 11 -7.70 -18.27 4.22
CA ASP A 11 -7.34 -19.18 3.13
C ASP A 11 -8.33 -19.02 1.97
N LEU A 12 -7.86 -19.12 0.72
CA LEU A 12 -8.68 -18.89 -0.46
C LEU A 12 -9.83 -19.92 -0.59
N ASP A 13 -9.56 -21.14 -0.15
CA ASP A 13 -10.47 -22.29 -0.15
C ASP A 13 -11.05 -22.62 1.23
N ALA A 14 -10.94 -21.68 2.17
CA ALA A 14 -11.43 -21.84 3.53
C ALA A 14 -12.93 -22.15 3.53
N GLN A 15 -13.32 -23.23 4.23
CA GLN A 15 -14.73 -23.52 4.51
C GLN A 15 -15.28 -22.56 5.57
N ASP A 16 -14.42 -22.19 6.53
CA ASP A 16 -14.68 -21.14 7.52
C ASP A 16 -13.58 -20.08 7.47
N PRO A 17 -13.81 -18.97 6.75
CA PRO A 17 -12.81 -17.91 6.62
C PRO A 17 -12.51 -17.16 7.94
N THR A 18 -13.20 -17.47 9.03
CA THR A 18 -12.92 -16.89 10.36
C THR A 18 -11.90 -17.70 11.17
N SER A 19 -11.65 -18.96 10.79
CA SER A 19 -10.75 -19.87 11.50
C SER A 19 -9.65 -20.49 10.63
N GLU A 20 -9.76 -20.35 9.29
CA GLU A 20 -8.78 -20.89 8.35
C GLU A 20 -8.04 -19.74 7.67
N GLY A 21 -6.82 -19.45 8.13
CA GLY A 21 -6.04 -18.33 7.61
C GLY A 21 -4.74 -18.08 8.35
N ASP A 22 -4.08 -16.99 8.02
CA ASP A 22 -2.85 -16.52 8.63
C ASP A 22 -3.05 -15.14 9.28
N ALA A 23 -2.46 -14.95 10.46
CA ALA A 23 -2.43 -13.68 11.16
C ALA A 23 -1.07 -13.00 10.97
N VAL A 24 -1.07 -11.78 10.43
CA VAL A 24 0.11 -10.90 10.43
C VAL A 24 -0.03 -9.93 11.60
N VAL A 25 0.92 -10.00 12.53
CA VAL A 25 0.85 -9.25 13.78
C VAL A 25 1.95 -8.19 13.81
N TRP A 26 1.53 -6.93 13.79
CA TRP A 26 2.39 -5.78 13.92
C TRP A 26 2.59 -5.47 15.39
N ALA A 27 3.77 -5.82 15.93
CA ALA A 27 4.13 -5.57 17.32
C ALA A 27 4.96 -4.28 17.41
N PHE A 28 4.53 -3.36 18.28
CA PHE A 28 5.26 -2.14 18.55
C PHE A 28 6.11 -2.29 19.82
N PRO A 29 7.35 -1.75 19.87
CA PRO A 29 8.21 -1.84 21.03
C PRO A 29 7.55 -1.25 22.27
N ARG A 30 7.58 -2.00 23.38
CA ARG A 30 7.14 -1.49 24.69
C ARG A 30 8.21 -0.63 25.30
N THR A 31 7.83 0.50 25.90
CA THR A 31 8.78 1.44 26.52
C THR A 31 9.57 0.78 27.64
N ARG A 32 8.96 -0.14 28.41
CA ARG A 32 9.57 -0.85 29.55
C ARG A 32 10.65 -1.85 29.15
N ASP A 33 10.59 -2.40 27.91
CA ASP A 33 11.54 -3.41 27.42
C ASP A 33 12.65 -2.78 26.59
N ARG A 34 12.68 -1.46 26.51
CA ARG A 34 13.59 -0.71 25.65
C ARG A 34 15.04 -0.96 26.04
N GLY A 35 15.79 -1.60 25.14
CA GLY A 35 17.19 -1.94 25.33
C GLY A 35 17.43 -3.31 26.00
N ASP A 36 16.38 -4.09 26.25
CA ASP A 36 16.49 -5.48 26.70
C ASP A 36 16.01 -6.46 25.61
N PRO A 37 16.92 -7.03 24.80
CA PRO A 37 16.58 -7.97 23.73
C PRO A 37 15.92 -9.25 24.22
N THR A 38 16.16 -9.66 25.48
CA THR A 38 15.58 -10.85 26.07
C THR A 38 14.12 -10.61 26.38
N ALA A 39 13.82 -9.51 27.07
CA ALA A 39 12.45 -9.12 27.38
C ALA A 39 11.62 -8.87 26.10
N GLU A 40 12.22 -8.29 25.05
CA GLU A 40 11.57 -8.10 23.76
C GLU A 40 11.22 -9.43 23.09
N ARG A 41 12.15 -10.40 23.10
CA ARG A 41 11.91 -11.77 22.57
C ARG A 41 10.81 -12.48 23.32
N GLU A 42 10.85 -12.48 24.65
CA GLU A 42 9.82 -13.10 25.49
C GLU A 42 8.43 -12.47 25.25
N TYR A 43 8.40 -11.16 25.03
CA TYR A 43 7.17 -10.46 24.68
C TYR A 43 6.62 -10.92 23.32
N LEU A 44 7.46 -11.00 22.30
CA LEU A 44 7.03 -11.42 20.95
C LEU A 44 6.54 -12.89 20.95
N GLU A 45 7.23 -13.79 21.67
CA GLU A 45 6.77 -15.18 21.81
C GLU A 45 5.42 -15.26 22.55
N ARG A 46 5.23 -14.46 23.59
CA ARG A 46 3.94 -14.36 24.27
C ARG A 46 2.84 -13.87 23.34
N VAL A 47 3.10 -12.84 22.53
CA VAL A 47 2.15 -12.32 21.54
C VAL A 47 1.77 -13.40 20.54
N ARG A 48 2.74 -14.20 20.06
CA ARG A 48 2.48 -15.31 19.14
C ARG A 48 1.50 -16.32 19.73
N LEU A 49 1.76 -16.75 20.96
CA LEU A 49 0.91 -17.70 21.68
C LEU A 49 -0.51 -17.15 21.90
N ASP A 50 -0.59 -15.92 22.43
CA ASP A 50 -1.87 -15.30 22.78
C ASP A 50 -2.74 -15.06 21.54
N VAL A 51 -2.15 -14.64 20.42
CA VAL A 51 -2.86 -14.46 19.16
C VAL A 51 -3.28 -15.81 18.56
N GLY A 52 -2.38 -16.80 18.55
CA GLY A 52 -2.71 -18.16 18.08
C GLY A 52 -3.88 -18.75 18.83
N GLN A 53 -3.88 -18.65 20.18
CA GLN A 53 -4.98 -19.10 21.02
C GLN A 53 -6.27 -18.31 20.79
N GLY A 54 -6.16 -16.98 20.73
CA GLY A 54 -7.32 -16.10 20.55
C GLY A 54 -8.03 -16.28 19.20
N LEU A 55 -7.28 -16.60 18.15
CA LEU A 55 -7.80 -16.87 16.80
C LEU A 55 -8.04 -18.38 16.54
N ASN A 56 -7.69 -19.24 17.49
CA ASN A 56 -7.76 -20.71 17.35
C ASN A 56 -6.99 -21.24 16.12
N ILE A 57 -5.79 -20.71 15.89
CA ILE A 57 -4.86 -21.13 14.85
C ILE A 57 -3.53 -21.60 15.44
N SER A 58 -2.79 -22.40 14.67
CA SER A 58 -1.44 -22.82 15.06
C SER A 58 -0.45 -21.67 15.03
N GLU A 59 0.58 -21.72 15.87
CA GLU A 59 1.59 -20.65 16.03
C GLU A 59 2.38 -20.36 14.75
N ASP A 60 2.58 -21.37 13.89
CA ASP A 60 3.25 -21.23 12.59
C ASP A 60 2.45 -20.39 11.59
N ARG A 61 1.14 -20.20 11.84
CA ARG A 61 0.27 -19.27 11.10
C ARG A 61 0.24 -17.86 11.69
N VAL A 62 1.01 -17.58 12.73
CA VAL A 62 1.15 -16.24 13.32
C VAL A 62 2.47 -15.62 12.90
N HIS A 63 2.42 -14.66 11.99
CA HIS A 63 3.58 -13.99 11.39
C HIS A 63 3.84 -12.65 12.08
N LEU A 64 4.85 -12.61 12.96
CA LEU A 64 5.19 -11.41 13.70
C LEU A 64 5.99 -10.42 12.85
N ARG A 65 5.64 -9.13 12.97
CA ARG A 65 6.34 -7.99 12.42
C ARG A 65 6.69 -7.01 13.54
N ALA A 66 7.95 -6.99 13.94
CA ALA A 66 8.42 -6.02 14.93
C ALA A 66 8.68 -4.68 14.22
N ARG A 67 7.87 -3.65 14.48
CA ARG A 67 8.16 -2.28 14.07
C ARG A 67 9.12 -1.62 15.07
N GLY A 68 10.37 -2.08 15.09
CA GLY A 68 11.44 -1.36 15.79
C GLY A 68 11.70 -0.02 15.11
N ARG A 69 12.12 1.00 15.90
CA ARG A 69 12.78 2.20 15.36
C ARG A 69 14.20 1.83 14.89
N GLN A 70 14.33 0.86 13.99
CA GLN A 70 15.61 0.61 13.36
C GLN A 70 15.87 1.76 12.39
N ARG A 71 16.63 2.73 12.87
CA ARG A 71 17.40 3.60 12.00
C ARG A 71 18.67 2.81 11.69
N ASP A 72 18.90 2.53 10.40
CA ASP A 72 20.26 2.21 9.99
C ASP A 72 21.15 3.42 10.27
N GLY A 73 22.47 3.24 10.25
CA GLY A 73 23.42 4.34 10.48
C GLY A 73 23.30 5.50 9.47
N SER A 74 22.45 5.38 8.43
CA SER A 74 22.13 6.40 7.43
C SER A 74 20.80 7.12 7.71
N GLY A 75 20.04 6.69 8.72
CA GLY A 75 18.73 7.27 9.08
C GLY A 75 17.56 6.83 8.19
N GLN A 76 17.79 5.94 7.23
CA GLN A 76 16.73 5.40 6.36
C GLN A 76 15.92 4.32 7.08
N ARG A 77 14.58 4.40 6.96
CA ARG A 77 13.69 3.30 7.35
C ARG A 77 13.92 2.12 6.38
N GLN A 78 14.21 0.94 6.93
CA GLN A 78 14.40 -0.30 6.15
C GLN A 78 13.06 -0.87 5.61
N GLN A 79 12.17 -0.02 5.12
CA GLN A 79 10.86 -0.44 4.61
C GLN A 79 10.97 -1.37 3.38
N TYR A 80 12.10 -1.29 2.65
CA TYR A 80 12.35 -2.03 1.42
C TYR A 80 13.38 -3.15 1.57
N VAL A 81 13.90 -3.39 2.80
CA VAL A 81 14.89 -4.44 3.01
C VAL A 81 14.20 -5.78 3.19
N ARG A 82 14.61 -6.75 2.39
CA ARG A 82 14.16 -8.13 2.50
C ARG A 82 14.61 -8.72 3.84
N MET A 83 13.66 -9.09 4.70
CA MET A 83 13.93 -9.56 6.07
C MET A 83 14.40 -11.02 6.10
N GLU A 84 13.79 -11.88 5.30
CA GLU A 84 14.07 -13.31 5.20
C GLU A 84 14.03 -13.76 3.74
N HIS A 85 14.46 -14.99 3.47
CA HIS A 85 14.46 -15.59 2.12
C HIS A 85 13.61 -16.87 2.09
N LYS A 86 12.55 -16.95 2.93
CA LYS A 86 11.68 -18.12 3.02
C LYS A 86 10.66 -18.20 1.89
N ASN A 87 10.38 -17.04 1.25
CA ASN A 87 9.45 -16.92 0.12
C ASN A 87 8.05 -17.54 0.41
N GLN A 88 7.55 -17.34 1.63
CA GLN A 88 6.22 -17.81 2.02
C GLN A 88 5.16 -16.91 1.37
N ARG A 89 4.76 -17.28 0.17
CA ARG A 89 3.72 -16.58 -0.58
C ARG A 89 2.38 -17.29 -0.42
N LYS A 90 1.33 -16.51 -0.40
CA LYS A 90 -0.05 -16.96 -0.33
C LYS A 90 -0.91 -16.13 -1.26
N VAL A 91 -1.94 -16.73 -1.84
CA VAL A 91 -2.98 -16.01 -2.56
C VAL A 91 -4.15 -15.79 -1.61
N VAL A 92 -4.62 -14.56 -1.53
CA VAL A 92 -5.78 -14.14 -0.75
C VAL A 92 -6.80 -13.45 -1.64
N GLN A 93 -8.01 -13.29 -1.16
CA GLN A 93 -9.10 -12.68 -1.92
C GLN A 93 -9.69 -11.49 -1.19
N GLU A 94 -9.91 -10.40 -1.93
CA GLU A 94 -10.59 -9.20 -1.46
C GLU A 94 -11.72 -8.85 -2.44
N TYR A 95 -12.99 -8.99 -2.02
CA TYR A 95 -14.16 -8.72 -2.87
C TYR A 95 -14.13 -9.41 -4.24
N GLY A 96 -13.68 -10.66 -4.30
CA GLY A 96 -13.57 -11.43 -5.52
C GLY A 96 -12.28 -11.22 -6.32
N VAL A 97 -11.44 -10.27 -5.94
CA VAL A 97 -10.14 -9.99 -6.57
C VAL A 97 -9.03 -10.71 -5.82
N GLN A 98 -8.16 -11.42 -6.53
CA GLN A 98 -7.08 -12.21 -5.94
C GLN A 98 -5.77 -11.40 -5.86
N PHE A 99 -5.04 -11.58 -4.75
CA PHE A 99 -3.75 -10.95 -4.51
C PHE A 99 -2.74 -11.93 -3.95
N GLU A 100 -1.51 -11.87 -4.45
CA GLU A 100 -0.38 -12.52 -3.80
C GLU A 100 0.03 -11.69 -2.59
N ILE A 101 0.20 -12.33 -1.43
CA ILE A 101 0.86 -11.75 -0.25
C ILE A 101 2.13 -12.53 0.08
N ASN A 102 3.08 -11.88 0.74
CA ASN A 102 4.32 -12.50 1.21
C ASN A 102 4.40 -12.40 2.74
N LEU A 103 4.32 -13.55 3.39
CA LEU A 103 4.26 -13.67 4.84
C LEU A 103 5.63 -13.70 5.52
N SER A 104 6.74 -13.68 4.80
CA SER A 104 8.09 -13.85 5.38
C SER A 104 9.10 -12.79 5.01
N ASP A 105 9.16 -12.39 3.74
CA ASP A 105 10.35 -11.75 3.19
C ASP A 105 10.38 -10.23 3.32
N TYR A 106 9.24 -9.56 3.43
CA TYR A 106 9.13 -8.11 3.45
C TYR A 106 8.46 -7.63 4.74
N LEU A 107 8.72 -6.39 5.13
CA LEU A 107 8.04 -5.77 6.26
C LEU A 107 6.53 -5.69 5.96
N ASP A 108 6.16 -5.13 4.82
CA ASP A 108 4.78 -5.06 4.37
C ASP A 108 4.44 -6.27 3.49
N VAL A 109 3.27 -6.85 3.70
CA VAL A 109 2.92 -8.17 3.13
C VAL A 109 2.47 -8.15 1.68
N GLY A 110 2.33 -6.99 1.07
CA GLY A 110 1.91 -6.83 -0.33
C GLY A 110 0.47 -6.35 -0.52
N LEU A 111 -0.32 -6.23 0.55
CA LEU A 111 -1.69 -5.72 0.51
C LEU A 111 -1.98 -4.93 1.78
N PHE A 112 -2.33 -3.65 1.65
CA PHE A 112 -2.76 -2.80 2.74
C PHE A 112 -4.28 -2.89 2.92
N LEU A 113 -4.73 -3.39 4.09
CA LEU A 113 -6.15 -3.69 4.33
C LEU A 113 -7.00 -2.46 4.65
N ASP A 114 -6.40 -1.39 5.12
CA ASP A 114 -7.05 -0.10 5.40
C ASP A 114 -7.70 0.52 4.17
N HIS A 115 -7.14 0.32 2.98
CA HIS A 115 -7.68 0.81 1.71
C HIS A 115 -8.70 -0.13 1.04
N ARG A 116 -9.05 -1.26 1.65
CA ARG A 116 -9.93 -2.27 1.02
C ARG A 116 -11.29 -1.72 0.61
N VAL A 117 -11.87 -0.84 1.43
CA VAL A 117 -13.18 -0.24 1.15
C VAL A 117 -13.09 0.70 -0.04
N LEU A 118 -12.08 1.57 -0.07
CA LEU A 118 -11.85 2.50 -1.18
C LEU A 118 -11.56 1.77 -2.50
N ARG A 119 -10.76 0.68 -2.47
CA ARG A 119 -10.52 -0.14 -3.67
C ARG A 119 -11.81 -0.70 -4.26
N ARG A 120 -12.70 -1.21 -3.39
CA ARG A 120 -14.02 -1.71 -3.80
C ARG A 120 -14.86 -0.59 -4.40
N GLU A 121 -14.95 0.55 -3.74
CA GLU A 121 -15.73 1.70 -4.19
C GLU A 121 -15.28 2.19 -5.56
N ILE A 122 -13.97 2.32 -5.78
CA ILE A 122 -13.41 2.65 -7.09
C ILE A 122 -13.78 1.58 -8.11
N SER A 123 -13.61 0.29 -7.79
CA SER A 123 -13.92 -0.82 -8.69
C SER A 123 -15.39 -0.82 -9.13
N GLU A 124 -16.32 -0.50 -8.25
CA GLU A 124 -17.76 -0.47 -8.54
C GLU A 124 -18.16 0.70 -9.47
N ARG A 125 -17.34 1.78 -9.54
CA ARG A 125 -17.65 3.01 -10.30
C ARG A 125 -16.77 3.25 -11.52
N ILE A 126 -15.72 2.46 -11.71
CA ILE A 126 -14.66 2.73 -12.70
C ILE A 126 -14.98 2.24 -14.11
N ALA A 127 -16.06 1.46 -14.32
CA ALA A 127 -16.36 0.87 -15.61
C ALA A 127 -16.40 1.92 -16.73
N GLY A 128 -15.57 1.71 -17.77
CA GLY A 128 -15.42 2.63 -18.90
C GLY A 128 -14.59 3.90 -18.61
N ARG A 129 -14.18 4.15 -17.38
CA ARG A 129 -13.38 5.30 -16.94
C ARG A 129 -11.90 4.95 -16.87
N SER A 130 -11.05 5.95 -16.66
CA SER A 130 -9.60 5.82 -16.59
C SER A 130 -9.06 6.04 -15.16
N LEU A 131 -7.99 5.30 -14.80
CA LEU A 131 -7.32 5.40 -13.51
C LEU A 131 -5.84 5.74 -13.68
N LEU A 132 -5.35 6.71 -12.89
CA LEU A 132 -3.93 6.92 -12.58
C LEU A 132 -3.67 6.49 -11.13
N ASN A 133 -2.76 5.54 -10.93
CA ASN A 133 -2.36 5.04 -9.62
C ASN A 133 -0.89 5.37 -9.38
N LEU A 134 -0.65 6.30 -8.47
CA LEU A 134 0.67 6.84 -8.12
C LEU A 134 1.14 6.27 -6.78
N PHE A 135 2.45 6.00 -6.64
CA PHE A 135 3.02 5.26 -5.52
C PHE A 135 2.33 3.90 -5.36
N ALA A 136 2.18 3.22 -6.49
CA ALA A 136 1.20 2.15 -6.66
C ALA A 136 1.50 0.88 -5.85
N TYR A 137 2.74 0.74 -5.31
CA TYR A 137 3.17 -0.44 -4.59
C TYR A 137 2.90 -1.72 -5.42
N THR A 138 2.18 -2.70 -4.91
CA THR A 138 1.81 -3.92 -5.63
C THR A 138 0.63 -3.76 -6.59
N GLY A 139 0.19 -2.54 -6.84
CA GLY A 139 -0.83 -2.18 -7.81
C GLY A 139 -2.25 -2.59 -7.45
N ALA A 140 -2.57 -2.78 -6.17
CA ALA A 140 -3.87 -3.29 -5.74
C ALA A 140 -5.06 -2.44 -6.25
N PHE A 141 -4.96 -1.12 -6.25
CA PHE A 141 -5.97 -0.23 -6.85
C PHE A 141 -6.13 -0.46 -8.35
N SER A 142 -5.02 -0.59 -9.07
CA SER A 142 -5.03 -0.83 -10.52
C SER A 142 -5.64 -2.18 -10.88
N VAL A 143 -5.36 -3.24 -10.09
CA VAL A 143 -5.97 -4.56 -10.28
C VAL A 143 -7.48 -4.49 -10.06
N HIS A 144 -7.94 -3.88 -8.97
CA HIS A 144 -9.36 -3.65 -8.69
C HIS A 144 -10.05 -2.85 -9.81
N ALA A 145 -9.42 -1.77 -10.28
CA ALA A 145 -9.96 -0.96 -11.37
C ALA A 145 -10.09 -1.76 -12.68
N ARG A 146 -9.09 -2.57 -13.02
CA ARG A 146 -9.14 -3.42 -14.22
C ARG A 146 -10.22 -4.49 -14.13
N VAL A 147 -10.38 -5.14 -12.97
CA VAL A 147 -11.47 -6.08 -12.71
C VAL A 147 -12.83 -5.38 -12.81
N GLY A 148 -12.93 -4.14 -12.32
CA GLY A 148 -14.12 -3.28 -12.39
C GLY A 148 -14.41 -2.74 -13.79
N GLY A 149 -13.60 -3.05 -14.81
CA GLY A 149 -13.82 -2.65 -16.19
C GLY A 149 -13.30 -1.27 -16.56
N ALA A 150 -12.24 -0.79 -15.89
CA ALA A 150 -11.57 0.45 -16.30
C ALA A 150 -11.17 0.38 -17.79
N SER A 151 -11.44 1.45 -18.54
CA SER A 151 -11.05 1.56 -19.94
C SER A 151 -9.55 1.72 -20.14
N ARG A 152 -8.87 2.33 -19.15
CA ARG A 152 -7.43 2.55 -19.14
C ARG A 152 -6.93 2.63 -17.69
N THR A 153 -5.74 2.10 -17.42
CA THR A 153 -5.03 2.33 -16.15
C THR A 153 -3.57 2.66 -16.42
N THR A 154 -3.04 3.62 -15.66
CA THR A 154 -1.60 3.89 -15.58
C THR A 154 -1.17 3.66 -14.15
N THR A 155 -0.20 2.78 -13.96
CA THR A 155 0.33 2.36 -12.66
C THR A 155 1.78 2.79 -12.57
N VAL A 156 2.11 3.69 -11.63
CA VAL A 156 3.46 4.27 -11.50
C VAL A 156 4.02 3.94 -10.12
N ASP A 157 5.22 3.37 -10.09
CA ASP A 157 5.99 3.13 -8.87
C ASP A 157 7.49 3.12 -9.19
N LEU A 158 8.30 3.56 -8.24
CA LEU A 158 9.76 3.55 -8.36
C LEU A 158 10.35 2.13 -8.34
N SER A 159 9.70 1.21 -7.61
CA SER A 159 10.20 -0.13 -7.32
C SER A 159 9.85 -1.12 -8.41
N LYS A 160 10.85 -1.56 -9.18
CA LYS A 160 10.70 -2.66 -10.14
C LYS A 160 10.11 -3.93 -9.49
N THR A 161 10.54 -4.26 -8.27
CA THR A 161 10.05 -5.44 -7.53
C THR A 161 8.55 -5.36 -7.27
N TYR A 162 8.03 -4.19 -6.92
CA TYR A 162 6.60 -4.00 -6.68
C TYR A 162 5.79 -4.02 -7.97
N LEU A 163 6.34 -3.47 -9.05
CA LEU A 163 5.70 -3.55 -10.36
C LEU A 163 5.66 -4.98 -10.93
N GLU A 164 6.71 -5.77 -10.69
CA GLU A 164 6.68 -7.22 -11.00
C GLU A 164 5.62 -7.95 -10.14
N TRP A 165 5.39 -7.51 -8.90
CA TRP A 165 4.33 -8.05 -8.06
C TRP A 165 2.94 -7.65 -8.58
N TYR A 166 2.77 -6.40 -9.01
CA TYR A 166 1.56 -5.97 -9.72
C TYR A 166 1.24 -6.86 -10.93
N GLN A 167 2.24 -7.19 -11.75
CA GLN A 167 2.06 -8.08 -12.90
C GLN A 167 1.59 -9.48 -12.48
N ARG A 168 2.13 -10.02 -11.37
CA ARG A 168 1.64 -11.30 -10.83
C ARG A 168 0.20 -11.20 -10.34
N ASN A 169 -0.16 -10.11 -9.66
CA ASN A 169 -1.54 -9.85 -9.25
C ASN A 169 -2.48 -9.75 -10.46
N CYS A 170 -2.05 -9.14 -11.55
CA CYS A 170 -2.81 -9.14 -12.82
C CYS A 170 -3.02 -10.57 -13.35
N THR A 171 -1.97 -11.38 -13.36
CA THR A 171 -2.03 -12.78 -13.81
C THR A 171 -3.01 -13.63 -12.98
N LEU A 172 -3.00 -13.46 -11.65
CA LEU A 172 -3.94 -14.14 -10.74
C LEU A 172 -5.41 -13.87 -11.09
N ASN A 173 -5.69 -12.68 -11.62
CA ASN A 173 -7.04 -12.25 -11.99
C ASN A 173 -7.34 -12.40 -13.50
N ALA A 174 -6.55 -13.18 -14.23
CA ALA A 174 -6.68 -13.40 -15.68
C ALA A 174 -6.73 -12.09 -16.49
N LEU A 175 -6.09 -11.03 -16.00
CA LEU A 175 -6.01 -9.74 -16.69
C LEU A 175 -4.90 -9.80 -17.76
N ALA A 176 -5.30 -9.85 -19.02
CA ALA A 176 -4.39 -9.91 -20.16
C ALA A 176 -3.53 -8.63 -20.26
N GLU A 177 -2.35 -8.75 -20.84
CA GLU A 177 -1.58 -7.57 -21.27
C GLU A 177 -2.39 -6.81 -22.33
N ASP A 178 -2.50 -5.49 -22.12
CA ASP A 178 -3.24 -4.59 -23.00
C ASP A 178 -2.55 -3.21 -22.96
N HIS A 179 -2.31 -2.63 -24.14
CA HIS A 179 -1.67 -1.33 -24.29
C HIS A 179 -2.42 -0.17 -23.59
N ARG A 180 -3.66 -0.38 -23.21
CA ARG A 180 -4.45 0.60 -22.41
C ARG A 180 -4.15 0.54 -20.92
N HIS A 181 -3.50 -0.54 -20.46
CA HIS A 181 -3.17 -0.76 -19.06
C HIS A 181 -1.64 -0.79 -18.90
N ILE A 182 -1.06 0.39 -18.73
CA ILE A 182 0.39 0.56 -18.70
C ILE A 182 0.95 0.57 -17.27
N CYS A 183 2.19 0.12 -17.17
CA CYS A 183 2.95 0.06 -15.94
C CYS A 183 4.28 0.80 -16.17
N ILE A 184 4.55 1.82 -15.37
CA ILE A 184 5.69 2.72 -15.52
C ILE A 184 6.57 2.63 -14.28
N GLN A 185 7.85 2.26 -14.46
CA GLN A 185 8.84 2.35 -13.41
C GLN A 185 9.45 3.75 -13.43
N ASP A 186 8.96 4.64 -12.56
CA ASP A 186 9.46 6.00 -12.45
C ASP A 186 9.29 6.53 -11.03
N ASP A 187 10.01 7.62 -10.73
CA ASP A 187 9.76 8.43 -9.55
C ASP A 187 8.45 9.20 -9.75
N CYS A 188 7.45 8.92 -8.90
CA CYS A 188 6.12 9.55 -9.02
C CYS A 188 6.17 11.07 -8.94
N LEU A 189 7.11 11.66 -8.19
CA LEU A 189 7.31 13.11 -8.16
C LEU A 189 7.77 13.61 -9.51
N GLN A 190 8.74 12.94 -10.14
CA GLN A 190 9.22 13.30 -11.46
C GLN A 190 8.14 13.12 -12.52
N PHE A 191 7.40 12.02 -12.49
CA PHE A 191 6.28 11.75 -13.39
C PHE A 191 5.24 12.89 -13.33
N LEU A 192 4.93 13.37 -12.12
CA LEU A 192 3.99 14.47 -11.92
C LEU A 192 4.55 15.83 -12.38
N GLU A 193 5.83 16.09 -12.13
CA GLU A 193 6.50 17.33 -12.56
C GLU A 193 6.66 17.43 -14.08
N ASP A 194 6.85 16.31 -14.77
CA ASP A 194 6.91 16.28 -16.24
C ASP A 194 5.55 16.62 -16.86
N GLY A 195 4.46 16.51 -16.10
CA GLY A 195 3.10 16.86 -16.51
C GLY A 195 2.46 15.89 -17.50
N PRO A 196 1.14 15.99 -17.72
CA PRO A 196 0.42 15.10 -18.61
C PRO A 196 0.75 15.37 -20.08
N GLN A 197 0.97 14.30 -20.85
CA GLN A 197 1.05 14.37 -22.29
C GLN A 197 -0.36 14.51 -22.90
N PRO A 198 -0.50 14.95 -24.17
CA PRO A 198 -1.80 15.03 -24.84
C PRO A 198 -2.58 13.70 -24.77
N GLY A 199 -3.77 13.73 -24.17
CA GLY A 199 -4.62 12.57 -23.97
C GLY A 199 -4.36 11.77 -22.69
N GLU A 200 -3.45 12.21 -21.83
CA GLU A 200 -3.13 11.57 -20.55
C GLU A 200 -3.90 12.19 -19.35
N LEU A 201 -5.19 12.45 -19.53
CA LEU A 201 -6.04 12.87 -18.42
C LEU A 201 -6.86 11.67 -17.91
N TYR A 202 -7.09 11.62 -16.60
CA TYR A 202 -7.71 10.50 -15.91
C TYR A 202 -8.97 10.93 -15.15
N ASP A 203 -9.96 10.03 -15.14
CA ASP A 203 -11.22 10.25 -14.41
C ASP A 203 -11.07 9.98 -12.92
N THR A 204 -10.10 9.13 -12.56
CA THR A 204 -9.82 8.79 -11.18
C THR A 204 -8.31 8.77 -10.97
N ILE A 205 -7.85 9.43 -9.91
CA ILE A 205 -6.44 9.45 -9.49
C ILE A 205 -6.35 8.92 -8.07
N VAL A 206 -5.46 7.97 -7.83
CA VAL A 206 -5.09 7.53 -6.48
C VAL A 206 -3.67 8.01 -6.20
N LEU A 207 -3.51 8.70 -5.09
CA LEU A 207 -2.28 9.34 -4.65
C LEU A 207 -2.01 8.97 -3.19
N ASP A 208 -1.19 7.93 -2.97
CA ASP A 208 -0.87 7.36 -1.65
C ASP A 208 0.65 7.43 -1.38
N PRO A 209 1.20 8.63 -1.21
CA PRO A 209 2.64 8.82 -1.07
C PRO A 209 3.15 8.27 0.28
N PRO A 210 4.41 7.81 0.33
CA PRO A 210 5.06 7.49 1.59
C PRO A 210 5.21 8.74 2.45
N THR A 211 5.26 8.59 3.77
CA THR A 211 5.47 9.71 4.71
C THR A 211 6.74 10.52 4.36
N PHE A 212 7.80 9.82 3.91
CA PHE A 212 9.06 10.42 3.45
C PHE A 212 9.58 9.66 2.22
N SER A 213 10.15 10.40 1.26
CA SER A 213 10.86 9.83 0.12
C SER A 213 12.15 10.60 -0.14
N ASN A 214 13.22 9.87 -0.50
CA ASN A 214 14.49 10.44 -0.91
C ASN A 214 14.55 10.49 -2.45
N SER A 215 13.76 11.34 -3.07
CA SER A 215 13.91 11.60 -4.50
C SER A 215 15.23 12.33 -4.76
N LYS A 216 16.06 11.83 -5.68
CA LYS A 216 17.36 12.43 -6.03
C LYS A 216 17.23 13.81 -6.71
N ARG A 217 16.02 14.21 -7.11
CA ARG A 217 15.75 15.44 -7.85
C ARG A 217 15.21 16.56 -6.99
N MET A 218 14.58 16.27 -5.85
CA MET A 218 14.24 17.32 -4.89
C MET A 218 15.51 17.81 -4.17
N ARG A 219 15.65 19.12 -4.00
CA ARG A 219 16.73 19.72 -3.20
C ARG A 219 16.73 19.22 -1.75
N ASP A 220 15.55 18.81 -1.26
CA ASP A 220 15.31 18.27 0.08
C ASP A 220 14.54 16.96 0.00
N THR A 221 14.60 16.16 1.05
CA THR A 221 13.79 14.94 1.22
C THR A 221 12.31 15.31 1.19
N PHE A 222 11.52 14.63 0.35
CA PHE A 222 10.07 14.75 0.34
C PHE A 222 9.49 14.37 1.70
N SER A 223 8.56 15.19 2.18
CA SER A 223 7.77 14.94 3.39
C SER A 223 6.30 15.24 3.08
N VAL A 224 5.43 14.25 3.26
CA VAL A 224 3.99 14.39 2.95
C VAL A 224 3.36 15.54 3.73
N GLY A 225 3.70 15.72 5.01
CA GLY A 225 3.18 16.82 5.83
C GLY A 225 3.51 18.22 5.28
N ARG A 226 4.68 18.38 4.66
CA ARG A 226 5.11 19.65 4.06
C ARG A 226 4.64 19.84 2.63
N ASP A 227 4.70 18.77 1.84
CA ASP A 227 4.70 18.84 0.37
C ASP A 227 3.39 18.36 -0.25
N HIS A 228 2.40 17.90 0.55
CA HIS A 228 1.15 17.33 0.05
C HIS A 228 0.36 18.26 -0.86
N ALA A 229 0.27 19.56 -0.53
CA ALA A 229 -0.50 20.49 -1.35
C ALA A 229 0.11 20.63 -2.75
N TYR A 230 1.45 20.72 -2.86
CA TYR A 230 2.16 20.72 -4.14
C TYR A 230 1.93 19.42 -4.91
N LEU A 231 2.00 18.26 -4.22
CA LEU A 231 1.79 16.97 -4.83
C LEU A 231 0.36 16.81 -5.38
N ILE A 232 -0.64 17.28 -4.62
CA ILE A 232 -2.06 17.29 -5.03
C ILE A 232 -2.25 18.23 -6.24
N GLU A 233 -1.60 19.41 -6.24
CA GLU A 233 -1.64 20.34 -7.37
C GLU A 233 -1.10 19.69 -8.64
N CYS A 234 0.10 19.09 -8.59
CA CYS A 234 0.68 18.40 -9.73
C CYS A 234 -0.23 17.25 -10.21
N ALA A 235 -0.75 16.42 -9.29
CA ALA A 235 -1.64 15.32 -9.64
C ALA A 235 -2.97 15.81 -10.25
N SER A 236 -3.50 16.96 -9.80
CA SER A 236 -4.75 17.52 -10.34
C SER A 236 -4.63 17.95 -11.80
N SER A 237 -3.41 18.24 -12.29
CA SER A 237 -3.17 18.54 -13.71
C SER A 237 -3.42 17.36 -14.63
N PHE A 238 -3.41 16.14 -14.11
CA PHE A 238 -3.72 14.91 -14.83
C PHE A 238 -5.22 14.55 -14.79
N MET A 239 -6.06 15.37 -14.16
CA MET A 239 -7.46 15.04 -13.92
C MET A 239 -8.37 15.57 -15.03
N THR A 240 -9.33 14.75 -15.48
CA THR A 240 -10.40 15.22 -16.37
C THR A 240 -11.34 16.17 -15.64
N THR A 241 -12.11 16.97 -16.38
CA THR A 241 -13.18 17.78 -15.78
C THR A 241 -14.21 16.85 -15.14
N GLY A 242 -14.46 17.05 -13.84
CA GLY A 242 -15.33 16.18 -13.04
C GLY A 242 -14.70 14.86 -12.63
N GLY A 243 -13.38 14.73 -12.76
CA GLY A 243 -12.62 13.62 -12.20
C GLY A 243 -12.51 13.68 -10.67
N GLU A 244 -12.05 12.61 -10.06
CA GLU A 244 -11.89 12.46 -8.60
C GLU A 244 -10.43 12.10 -8.27
N LEU A 245 -9.86 12.74 -7.26
CA LEU A 245 -8.54 12.45 -6.72
C LEU A 245 -8.69 11.95 -5.28
N PHE A 246 -8.18 10.76 -5.02
CA PHE A 246 -8.12 10.17 -3.68
C PHE A 246 -6.69 10.30 -3.15
N PHE A 247 -6.56 11.10 -2.10
CA PHE A 247 -5.29 11.28 -1.39
C PHE A 247 -5.33 10.56 -0.04
N SER A 248 -4.28 9.81 0.28
CA SER A 248 -4.14 9.13 1.56
C SER A 248 -2.71 9.27 2.10
N THR A 249 -2.55 9.12 3.40
CA THR A 249 -1.23 9.11 4.05
C THR A 249 -1.25 8.32 5.35
N ASN A 250 -0.13 7.67 5.68
CA ASN A 250 0.10 6.96 6.93
C ASN A 250 0.74 7.85 8.02
N ASP A 251 0.88 9.15 7.79
CA ASP A 251 1.43 10.06 8.78
C ASP A 251 0.37 10.40 9.84
N ARG A 252 0.60 9.94 11.08
CA ARG A 252 -0.33 10.19 12.20
C ARG A 252 -0.38 11.64 12.64
N GLY A 253 0.61 12.43 12.29
CA GLY A 253 0.68 13.87 12.58
C GLY A 253 0.27 14.73 11.38
N PHE A 254 -0.33 14.11 10.36
CA PHE A 254 -0.73 14.82 9.15
C PHE A 254 -1.89 15.77 9.44
N GLU A 255 -1.72 17.01 9.01
CA GLU A 255 -2.78 18.03 8.98
C GLU A 255 -2.87 18.53 7.53
N LEU A 256 -4.07 18.54 6.97
CA LEU A 256 -4.31 19.05 5.63
C LEU A 256 -4.19 20.56 5.62
N ASP A 257 -3.30 21.09 4.79
CA ASP A 257 -3.15 22.53 4.57
C ASP A 257 -4.14 23.00 3.48
N GLU A 258 -5.39 23.23 3.90
CA GLU A 258 -6.49 23.60 3.01
C GLU A 258 -6.24 24.90 2.24
N GLU A 259 -5.53 25.86 2.86
CA GLU A 259 -5.25 27.17 2.25
C GLU A 259 -4.33 27.04 1.04
N ARG A 260 -3.52 25.99 0.98
CA ARG A 260 -2.58 25.72 -0.11
C ARG A 260 -3.11 24.76 -1.17
N LEU A 261 -4.30 24.21 -0.97
CA LEU A 261 -4.92 23.35 -1.99
C LEU A 261 -5.34 24.17 -3.22
N PRO A 262 -5.30 23.55 -4.43
CA PRO A 262 -5.78 24.20 -5.64
C PRO A 262 -7.25 24.63 -5.53
N THR A 263 -7.53 25.89 -5.80
CA THR A 263 -8.88 26.49 -5.63
C THR A 263 -9.95 25.92 -6.57
N HIS A 264 -9.55 25.17 -7.58
CA HIS A 264 -10.46 24.48 -8.51
C HIS A 264 -10.91 23.10 -8.01
N LEU A 265 -10.35 22.64 -6.90
CA LEU A 265 -10.73 21.37 -6.26
C LEU A 265 -11.75 21.62 -5.13
N GLU A 266 -12.78 20.81 -5.10
CA GLU A 266 -13.61 20.63 -3.92
C GLU A 266 -13.12 19.38 -3.19
N TRP A 267 -12.81 19.48 -1.91
CA TRP A 267 -12.32 18.35 -1.14
C TRP A 267 -13.36 17.90 -0.09
N LYS A 268 -13.28 16.63 0.27
CA LYS A 268 -14.09 15.98 1.30
C LYS A 268 -13.21 15.01 2.09
N GLU A 269 -13.40 15.01 3.39
CA GLU A 269 -12.78 14.05 4.30
C GLU A 269 -13.61 12.77 4.44
#